data_3394c2d9b050dc2338fdbf71015625b7
#
_entry.id   3394c2d9b050dc2338fdbf71015625b7
#
_cell.length_a   1.000
_cell.length_b   1.000
_cell.length_c   1.000
_cell.angle_alpha   90.00
_cell.angle_beta   90.00
_cell.angle_gamma   90.00
#
_symmetry.space_group_name_H-M   'P 1'
#
loop_
_entity.id
_entity.type
_entity.pdbx_description
1 polymer ?
#
loop_
_entity_poly.entity_id
_entity_poly.type
_entity_poly.pdbx_seq_one_letter_code
_entity_poly.pdbx_strand_id
1 'polypeptide(L)'
;MPHCFSPAMPCRDRDSCGTMNYYTGFFSAADGLVLPAAVCFFVREKGSDVILRYEAGTIDVAVIGAGHAGVEAALAAARLGCSTMLFTLSLDAVANMPCNPSIGGTAKGHLVREIDALGGEMGKAADATFLQSRMLNRGKGPAVHSLRAQIDRPAYTQYMKHKVELQENLTLKQAEIVELLAENGEVTGVVTALGAVFRAKKVILATGTYLKGRIYVGDVTYEAGPDNQRPAAQLSESLRAAGIKLRRFKTGTPARIKKSSIDFTNLEVQEGDEPI
;
A
#
# COMPACT_ATOMS: atom_id res chain seq x y z
N MET A 1 -13.07 44.70 13.98
CA MET A 1 -11.64 44.98 14.11
C MET A 1 -11.26 44.84 15.56
N PRO A 2 -10.37 43.93 15.92
CA PRO A 2 -8.98 44.27 16.20
C PRO A 2 -7.99 43.27 15.64
N HIS A 3 -6.82 43.75 15.31
CA HIS A 3 -5.64 43.05 14.83
C HIS A 3 -5.06 42.16 15.92
N CYS A 4 -4.89 40.84 15.64
CA CYS A 4 -3.98 39.98 16.38
C CYS A 4 -2.76 39.70 15.47
N PHE A 5 -1.73 40.49 15.62
CA PHE A 5 -0.37 40.14 15.20
C PHE A 5 0.23 39.30 16.35
N SER A 6 0.54 38.04 16.10
CA SER A 6 1.45 37.29 16.96
C SER A 6 2.87 37.51 16.43
N PRO A 7 3.85 37.87 17.29
CA PRO A 7 5.20 38.15 16.84
C PRO A 7 5.89 36.87 16.36
N ALA A 8 6.54 36.95 15.19
CA ALA A 8 7.43 35.92 14.69
C ALA A 8 8.58 35.68 15.67
N MET A 9 8.82 34.42 16.03
CA MET A 9 10.06 34.03 16.73
C MET A 9 11.29 34.37 15.88
N PRO A 10 12.30 35.01 16.41
CA PRO A 10 13.50 35.31 15.66
C PRO A 10 14.32 34.03 15.43
N CYS A 11 14.68 33.78 14.18
CA CYS A 11 15.64 32.76 13.81
C CYS A 11 17.01 33.12 14.38
N ARG A 12 17.66 32.26 15.15
CA ARG A 12 18.91 32.53 15.88
C ARG A 12 20.17 32.47 15.02
N ASP A 13 20.06 32.17 13.73
CA ASP A 13 21.23 32.11 12.83
C ASP A 13 20.90 32.76 11.51
N ARG A 14 21.57 33.90 11.21
CA ARG A 14 21.32 34.73 10.01
C ARG A 14 21.92 34.15 8.73
N ASP A 15 22.84 33.21 8.83
CA ASP A 15 23.61 32.73 7.67
C ASP A 15 23.05 31.46 7.01
N SER A 16 21.95 30.92 7.54
CA SER A 16 21.30 29.70 7.02
C SER A 16 19.85 29.90 6.56
N CYS A 17 19.34 31.14 6.54
CA CYS A 17 17.95 31.42 6.21
C CYS A 17 17.82 31.82 4.72
N GLY A 18 17.47 30.83 3.88
CA GLY A 18 17.05 31.12 2.49
C GLY A 18 15.75 31.92 2.47
N THR A 19 15.57 32.71 1.41
CA THR A 19 14.43 33.62 1.22
C THR A 19 13.09 32.92 1.39
N MET A 20 12.31 33.35 2.38
CA MET A 20 11.00 32.79 2.71
C MET A 20 9.92 33.53 1.92
N ASN A 21 9.33 32.90 0.93
CA ASN A 21 8.17 33.42 0.23
C ASN A 21 6.87 32.88 0.83
N TYR A 22 6.07 33.77 1.40
CA TYR A 22 4.75 33.42 1.94
C TYR A 22 3.70 33.60 0.83
N TYR A 23 2.99 32.53 0.51
CA TYR A 23 1.75 32.60 -0.27
C TYR A 23 0.58 32.37 0.68
N THR A 24 -0.21 33.43 0.91
CA THR A 24 -1.50 33.32 1.60
C THR A 24 -2.58 33.12 0.55
N GLY A 25 -3.07 31.90 0.40
CA GLY A 25 -4.26 31.62 -0.39
C GLY A 25 -5.48 31.52 0.52
N PHE A 26 -6.49 32.35 0.28
CA PHE A 26 -7.79 32.22 0.92
C PHE A 26 -8.67 31.33 0.05
N PHE A 27 -9.14 30.20 0.59
CA PHE A 27 -10.24 29.46 0.01
C PHE A 27 -11.52 29.85 0.77
N SER A 28 -12.47 30.46 0.09
CA SER A 28 -13.81 30.70 0.60
C SER A 28 -14.67 29.48 0.30
N ALA A 29 -15.11 28.77 1.34
CA ALA A 29 -16.20 27.82 1.22
C ALA A 29 -17.53 28.52 1.55
N ALA A 30 -18.60 28.11 0.87
CA ALA A 30 -19.89 28.79 0.89
C ALA A 30 -20.63 28.77 2.25
N ASP A 31 -20.09 28.22 3.32
CA ASP A 31 -20.73 28.03 4.62
C ASP A 31 -19.99 28.66 5.82
N GLY A 32 -19.28 29.74 5.61
CA GLY A 32 -18.87 30.66 6.69
C GLY A 32 -17.87 30.11 7.71
N LEU A 33 -17.26 28.95 7.54
CA LEU A 33 -16.23 28.40 8.42
C LEU A 33 -14.86 28.69 7.83
N VAL A 34 -14.17 29.70 8.33
CA VAL A 34 -12.75 30.01 7.98
C VAL A 34 -11.86 29.20 8.90
N LEU A 35 -11.28 28.13 8.41
CA LEU A 35 -10.16 27.45 9.06
C LEU A 35 -8.84 28.09 8.59
N PRO A 36 -7.97 28.56 9.48
CA PRO A 36 -6.65 29.04 9.10
C PRO A 36 -5.74 27.82 8.80
N ALA A 37 -5.70 27.38 7.56
CA ALA A 37 -4.67 26.46 7.12
C ALA A 37 -3.44 27.25 6.69
N ALA A 38 -2.51 27.49 7.59
CA ALA A 38 -1.17 27.93 7.24
C ALA A 38 -0.41 26.73 6.64
N VAL A 39 -0.47 26.58 5.31
CA VAL A 39 0.39 25.62 4.62
C VAL A 39 1.72 26.33 4.33
N CYS A 40 2.73 26.07 5.14
CA CYS A 40 4.08 26.54 4.87
C CYS A 40 4.72 25.63 3.80
N PHE A 41 4.87 26.16 2.58
CA PHE A 41 5.73 25.54 1.58
C PHE A 41 7.15 26.10 1.73
N PHE A 42 8.09 25.24 2.10
CA PHE A 42 9.51 25.55 1.99
C PHE A 42 9.96 25.27 0.56
N VAL A 43 10.20 26.31 -0.22
CA VAL A 43 10.91 26.18 -1.50
C VAL A 43 12.40 26.28 -1.21
N ARG A 44 13.11 25.16 -1.32
CA ARG A 44 14.55 25.10 -1.15
C ARG A 44 15.22 25.32 -2.51
N GLU A 45 16.16 26.25 -2.56
CA GLU A 45 17.06 26.36 -3.72
C GLU A 45 17.89 25.07 -3.89
N LYS A 46 18.14 24.68 -5.16
CA LYS A 46 18.95 23.53 -5.52
C LYS A 46 20.35 23.62 -4.89
N GLY A 47 20.63 22.79 -3.90
CA GLY A 47 21.96 22.83 -3.28
C GLY A 47 22.31 21.72 -2.29
N SER A 48 21.39 20.90 -1.78
CA SER A 48 21.73 19.68 -1.04
C SER A 48 20.48 18.82 -0.83
N ASP A 49 20.55 17.55 -1.25
CA ASP A 49 19.50 16.52 -1.06
C ASP A 49 19.44 15.96 0.38
N VAL A 50 19.70 16.80 1.39
CA VAL A 50 19.56 16.38 2.79
C VAL A 50 18.09 16.49 3.18
N ILE A 51 17.37 15.39 3.14
CA ILE A 51 16.03 15.30 3.73
C ILE A 51 16.20 15.50 5.23
N LEU A 52 15.61 16.58 5.79
CA LEU A 52 15.61 16.81 7.22
C LEU A 52 14.81 15.69 7.90
N ARG A 53 15.47 14.88 8.74
CA ARG A 53 14.85 13.80 9.49
C ARG A 53 14.29 14.30 10.80
N TYR A 54 13.13 13.75 11.18
CA TYR A 54 12.52 14.03 12.49
C TYR A 54 11.88 12.76 13.05
N GLU A 55 11.95 12.57 14.35
CA GLU A 55 11.32 11.45 15.04
C GLU A 55 9.80 11.62 15.00
N ALA A 56 9.11 10.63 14.44
CA ALA A 56 7.66 10.66 14.23
C ALA A 56 6.89 9.69 15.16
N GLY A 57 7.59 8.76 15.79
CA GLY A 57 6.99 7.83 16.74
C GLY A 57 7.74 6.51 16.87
N THR A 58 7.27 5.70 17.83
CA THR A 58 7.78 4.35 18.09
C THR A 58 6.64 3.35 18.02
N ILE A 59 6.89 2.22 17.37
CA ILE A 59 5.95 1.11 17.17
C ILE A 59 6.65 -0.22 17.38
N ASP A 60 5.89 -1.30 17.60
CA ASP A 60 6.48 -2.63 17.68
C ASP A 60 6.79 -3.18 16.29
N VAL A 61 5.84 -3.05 15.36
CA VAL A 61 5.93 -3.63 14.01
C VAL A 61 5.61 -2.58 12.95
N ALA A 62 6.55 -2.38 12.02
CA ALA A 62 6.32 -1.62 10.80
C ALA A 62 6.08 -2.57 9.64
N VAL A 63 4.94 -2.47 8.95
CA VAL A 63 4.63 -3.27 7.76
C VAL A 63 4.66 -2.36 6.54
N ILE A 64 5.51 -2.68 5.56
CA ILE A 64 5.72 -1.85 4.37
C ILE A 64 5.02 -2.50 3.17
N GLY A 65 3.93 -1.87 2.72
CA GLY A 65 3.09 -2.31 1.62
C GLY A 65 1.78 -2.93 2.07
N ALA A 66 0.67 -2.32 1.67
CA ALA A 66 -0.70 -2.74 2.00
C ALA A 66 -1.34 -3.61 0.90
N GLY A 67 -0.55 -4.46 0.23
CA GLY A 67 -1.08 -5.59 -0.56
C GLY A 67 -1.59 -6.71 0.35
N HIS A 68 -2.05 -7.82 -0.22
CA HIS A 68 -2.63 -8.93 0.56
C HIS A 68 -1.71 -9.42 1.67
N ALA A 69 -0.44 -9.66 1.37
CA ALA A 69 0.53 -10.12 2.37
C ALA A 69 0.75 -9.11 3.50
N GLY A 70 0.82 -7.82 3.16
CA GLY A 70 1.02 -6.78 4.17
C GLY A 70 -0.20 -6.56 5.04
N VAL A 71 -1.40 -6.61 4.47
CA VAL A 71 -2.66 -6.51 5.24
C VAL A 71 -2.79 -7.68 6.22
N GLU A 72 -2.59 -8.92 5.76
CA GLU A 72 -2.65 -10.10 6.63
C GLU A 72 -1.58 -10.04 7.75
N ALA A 73 -0.35 -9.65 7.42
CA ALA A 73 0.71 -9.50 8.40
C ALA A 73 0.41 -8.41 9.44
N ALA A 74 -0.13 -7.27 9.00
CA ALA A 74 -0.47 -6.16 9.89
C ALA A 74 -1.63 -6.50 10.81
N LEU A 75 -2.70 -7.11 10.28
CA LEU A 75 -3.83 -7.60 11.08
C LEU A 75 -3.38 -8.65 12.11
N ALA A 76 -2.54 -9.60 11.70
CA ALA A 76 -2.02 -10.62 12.61
C ALA A 76 -1.18 -10.01 13.74
N ALA A 77 -0.24 -9.11 13.42
CA ALA A 77 0.59 -8.44 14.42
C ALA A 77 -0.25 -7.62 15.42
N ALA A 78 -1.23 -6.85 14.92
CA ALA A 78 -2.11 -6.06 15.75
C ALA A 78 -3.00 -6.90 16.66
N ARG A 79 -3.55 -8.02 16.15
CA ARG A 79 -4.35 -9.00 16.92
C ARG A 79 -3.54 -9.71 18.02
N LEU A 80 -2.24 -9.84 17.82
CA LEU A 80 -1.30 -10.32 18.86
C LEU A 80 -0.94 -9.24 19.90
N GLY A 81 -1.53 -8.03 19.81
CA GLY A 81 -1.32 -6.95 20.75
C GLY A 81 -0.10 -6.06 20.46
N CYS A 82 0.55 -6.23 19.30
CA CYS A 82 1.66 -5.37 18.91
C CYS A 82 1.14 -4.02 18.38
N SER A 83 1.75 -2.90 18.83
CA SER A 83 1.55 -1.61 18.19
C SER A 83 2.10 -1.67 16.76
N THR A 84 1.20 -1.65 15.79
CA THR A 84 1.53 -1.93 14.38
C THR A 84 1.19 -0.74 13.49
N MET A 85 2.07 -0.41 12.55
CA MET A 85 1.79 0.57 11.51
C MET A 85 1.94 -0.04 10.12
N LEU A 86 0.89 0.05 9.32
CA LEU A 86 0.85 -0.40 7.93
C LEU A 86 1.06 0.79 7.00
N PHE A 87 2.18 0.80 6.28
CA PHE A 87 2.51 1.85 5.32
C PHE A 87 2.06 1.48 3.92
N THR A 88 1.44 2.43 3.24
CA THR A 88 1.00 2.28 1.84
C THR A 88 1.31 3.51 1.02
N LEU A 89 1.52 3.34 -0.28
CA LEU A 89 1.67 4.46 -1.22
C LEU A 89 0.34 5.16 -1.53
N SER A 90 -0.79 4.41 -1.40
CA SER A 90 -2.13 4.94 -1.63
C SER A 90 -3.14 4.24 -0.73
N LEU A 91 -3.96 5.01 -0.04
CA LEU A 91 -5.06 4.50 0.79
C LEU A 91 -6.18 3.83 -0.03
N ASP A 92 -6.25 4.16 -1.33
CA ASP A 92 -7.23 3.57 -2.24
C ASP A 92 -6.76 2.26 -2.88
N ALA A 93 -5.53 1.83 -2.55
CA ALA A 93 -4.93 0.60 -3.09
C ALA A 93 -4.70 -0.49 -2.03
N VAL A 94 -5.35 -0.39 -0.87
CA VAL A 94 -5.29 -1.42 0.17
C VAL A 94 -5.89 -2.71 -0.35
N ALA A 95 -5.15 -3.82 -0.24
CA ALA A 95 -5.54 -5.15 -0.77
C ALA A 95 -5.95 -5.13 -2.25
N ASN A 96 -5.32 -4.28 -3.06
CA ASN A 96 -5.63 -4.13 -4.46
C ASN A 96 -5.37 -5.41 -5.27
N MET A 97 -6.23 -5.71 -6.25
CA MET A 97 -6.13 -6.85 -7.17
C MET A 97 -5.84 -6.36 -8.60
N PRO A 98 -4.61 -5.97 -8.92
CA PRO A 98 -4.32 -5.33 -10.22
C PRO A 98 -4.34 -6.30 -11.40
N CYS A 99 -4.12 -7.58 -11.18
CA CYS A 99 -4.08 -8.58 -12.24
C CYS A 99 -5.49 -9.10 -12.54
N ASN A 100 -5.93 -10.14 -11.84
CA ASN A 100 -7.29 -10.69 -11.93
C ASN A 100 -8.01 -10.43 -10.62
N PRO A 101 -9.25 -9.94 -10.63
CA PRO A 101 -10.05 -9.79 -9.43
C PRO A 101 -10.59 -11.16 -8.99
N SER A 102 -9.70 -12.04 -8.56
CA SER A 102 -10.04 -13.38 -8.11
C SER A 102 -9.16 -13.82 -6.95
N ILE A 103 -9.77 -14.53 -6.01
CA ILE A 103 -9.11 -15.17 -4.87
C ILE A 103 -9.13 -16.68 -5.07
N GLY A 104 -8.03 -17.35 -4.74
CA GLY A 104 -7.91 -18.78 -4.88
C GLY A 104 -7.37 -19.23 -6.24
N GLY A 105 -7.81 -20.41 -6.69
CA GLY A 105 -7.27 -21.10 -7.85
C GLY A 105 -6.15 -22.07 -7.46
N THR A 106 -5.55 -22.75 -8.45
CA THR A 106 -4.53 -23.78 -8.25
C THR A 106 -3.35 -23.24 -7.43
N ALA A 107 -2.98 -23.96 -6.39
CA ALA A 107 -2.02 -23.62 -5.35
C ALA A 107 -2.41 -22.39 -4.48
N LYS A 108 -3.00 -21.36 -5.03
CA LYS A 108 -3.39 -20.14 -4.30
C LYS A 108 -4.55 -20.40 -3.34
N GLY A 109 -5.55 -21.17 -3.75
CA GLY A 109 -6.70 -21.55 -2.90
C GLY A 109 -6.28 -22.32 -1.65
N HIS A 110 -5.26 -23.13 -1.74
CA HIS A 110 -4.71 -23.87 -0.58
C HIS A 110 -4.10 -22.89 0.43
N LEU A 111 -3.29 -21.94 -0.03
CA LEU A 111 -2.69 -20.93 0.85
C LEU A 111 -3.76 -20.03 1.50
N VAL A 112 -4.81 -19.65 0.76
CA VAL A 112 -5.91 -18.84 1.34
C VAL A 112 -6.58 -19.59 2.48
N ARG A 113 -6.85 -20.91 2.34
CA ARG A 113 -7.43 -21.74 3.40
C ARG A 113 -6.51 -21.88 4.62
N GLU A 114 -5.20 -21.98 4.40
CA GLU A 114 -4.23 -22.02 5.50
C GLU A 114 -4.23 -20.70 6.28
N ILE A 115 -4.27 -19.56 5.57
CA ILE A 115 -4.35 -18.23 6.17
C ILE A 115 -5.68 -18.07 6.93
N ASP A 116 -6.79 -18.51 6.34
CA ASP A 116 -8.13 -18.45 6.95
C ASP A 116 -8.19 -19.28 8.24
N ALA A 117 -7.63 -20.50 8.23
CA ALA A 117 -7.54 -21.35 9.41
C ALA A 117 -6.74 -20.72 10.56
N LEU A 118 -5.83 -19.82 10.26
CA LEU A 118 -5.09 -19.03 11.24
C LEU A 118 -5.80 -17.70 11.64
N GLY A 119 -7.02 -17.49 11.18
CA GLY A 119 -7.82 -16.30 11.48
C GLY A 119 -7.58 -15.12 10.54
N GLY A 120 -7.03 -15.36 9.36
CA GLY A 120 -6.84 -14.34 8.32
C GLY A 120 -8.13 -13.71 7.81
N GLU A 121 -8.02 -12.65 7.06
CA GLU A 121 -9.17 -11.86 6.59
C GLU A 121 -9.50 -12.08 5.11
N MET A 122 -8.55 -12.59 4.32
CA MET A 122 -8.69 -12.74 2.87
C MET A 122 -9.85 -13.65 2.47
N GLY A 123 -10.03 -14.78 3.16
CA GLY A 123 -11.15 -15.71 2.94
C GLY A 123 -12.49 -15.05 3.21
N LYS A 124 -12.63 -14.39 4.36
CA LYS A 124 -13.85 -13.69 4.77
C LYS A 124 -14.23 -12.55 3.82
N ALA A 125 -13.21 -11.79 3.37
CA ALA A 125 -13.43 -10.73 2.39
C ALA A 125 -13.86 -11.29 1.03
N ALA A 126 -13.30 -12.43 0.63
CA ALA A 126 -13.71 -13.15 -0.58
C ALA A 126 -15.17 -13.60 -0.48
N ASP A 127 -15.57 -14.21 0.64
CA ASP A 127 -16.95 -14.66 0.87
C ASP A 127 -17.97 -13.49 0.88
N ALA A 128 -17.54 -12.33 1.37
CA ALA A 128 -18.40 -11.14 1.40
C ALA A 128 -18.55 -10.44 0.04
N THR A 129 -17.65 -10.68 -0.91
CA THR A 129 -17.55 -9.84 -2.14
C THR A 129 -17.43 -10.64 -3.43
N PHE A 130 -17.57 -11.97 -3.41
CA PHE A 130 -17.48 -12.77 -4.63
C PHE A 130 -18.70 -12.58 -5.53
N LEU A 131 -18.46 -12.70 -6.83
CA LEU A 131 -19.46 -12.69 -7.90
C LEU A 131 -19.74 -14.08 -8.42
N GLN A 132 -18.75 -14.98 -8.33
CA GLN A 132 -18.84 -16.36 -8.77
C GLN A 132 -17.83 -17.20 -7.98
N SER A 133 -18.23 -18.37 -7.55
CA SER A 133 -17.36 -19.37 -6.91
C SER A 133 -17.33 -20.63 -7.79
N ARG A 134 -16.13 -21.19 -8.02
CA ARG A 134 -15.97 -22.39 -8.84
C ARG A 134 -14.80 -23.25 -8.36
N MET A 135 -15.07 -24.56 -8.22
CA MET A 135 -14.02 -25.54 -7.98
C MET A 135 -13.31 -25.90 -9.29
N LEU A 136 -12.02 -25.61 -9.35
CA LEU A 136 -11.17 -25.95 -10.48
C LEU A 136 -10.57 -27.37 -10.33
N ASN A 137 -10.17 -27.96 -11.45
CA ASN A 137 -9.46 -29.25 -11.51
C ASN A 137 -10.25 -30.45 -10.98
N ARG A 138 -11.58 -30.45 -10.99
CA ARG A 138 -12.41 -31.56 -10.50
C ARG A 138 -12.05 -32.92 -11.13
N GLY A 139 -11.62 -32.93 -12.40
CA GLY A 139 -11.22 -34.13 -13.12
C GLY A 139 -9.79 -34.62 -12.83
N LYS A 140 -9.02 -33.93 -11.96
CA LYS A 140 -7.59 -34.25 -11.72
C LYS A 140 -7.29 -34.84 -10.35
N GLY A 141 -8.33 -35.12 -9.57
CA GLY A 141 -8.22 -35.69 -8.21
C GLY A 141 -8.19 -34.63 -7.11
N PRO A 142 -8.53 -35.06 -5.86
CA PRO A 142 -8.79 -34.15 -4.74
C PRO A 142 -7.61 -33.26 -4.35
N ALA A 143 -6.38 -33.74 -4.49
CA ALA A 143 -5.18 -33.00 -4.08
C ALA A 143 -4.97 -31.69 -4.85
N VAL A 144 -5.55 -31.57 -6.04
CA VAL A 144 -5.44 -30.37 -6.88
C VAL A 144 -6.77 -29.64 -7.07
N HIS A 145 -7.83 -30.07 -6.37
CA HIS A 145 -9.08 -29.34 -6.31
C HIS A 145 -8.83 -27.96 -5.70
N SER A 146 -9.19 -26.91 -6.40
CA SER A 146 -8.83 -25.55 -6.02
C SER A 146 -10.02 -24.63 -6.21
N LEU A 147 -10.59 -24.17 -5.12
CA LEU A 147 -11.64 -23.16 -5.15
C LEU A 147 -11.08 -21.85 -5.69
N ARG A 148 -11.81 -21.23 -6.61
CA ARG A 148 -11.55 -19.86 -7.08
C ARG A 148 -12.83 -19.07 -7.03
N ALA A 149 -12.77 -17.95 -6.31
CA ALA A 149 -13.81 -16.94 -6.30
C ALA A 149 -13.46 -15.77 -7.22
N GLN A 150 -14.36 -15.42 -8.13
CA GLN A 150 -14.30 -14.17 -8.89
C GLN A 150 -14.86 -13.08 -8.00
N ILE A 151 -14.15 -11.97 -7.87
CA ILE A 151 -14.38 -10.96 -6.83
C ILE A 151 -14.85 -9.64 -7.45
N ASP A 152 -15.79 -8.96 -6.79
CA ASP A 152 -16.03 -7.53 -7.00
C ASP A 152 -14.85 -6.76 -6.39
N ARG A 153 -13.93 -6.31 -7.26
CA ARG A 153 -12.68 -5.65 -6.83
C ARG A 153 -12.88 -4.40 -5.98
N PRO A 154 -13.76 -3.44 -6.36
CA PRO A 154 -14.07 -2.29 -5.53
C PRO A 154 -14.61 -2.67 -4.13
N ALA A 155 -15.58 -3.58 -4.08
CA ALA A 155 -16.19 -4.03 -2.83
C ALA A 155 -15.14 -4.71 -1.92
N TYR A 156 -14.28 -5.56 -2.47
CA TYR A 156 -13.21 -6.23 -1.73
C TYR A 156 -12.20 -5.24 -1.15
N THR A 157 -11.73 -4.30 -1.95
CA THR A 157 -10.78 -3.27 -1.51
C THR A 157 -11.39 -2.43 -0.38
N GLN A 158 -12.66 -2.04 -0.52
CA GLN A 158 -13.37 -1.30 0.51
C GLN A 158 -13.54 -2.13 1.81
N TYR A 159 -13.93 -3.39 1.69
CA TYR A 159 -14.05 -4.31 2.82
C TYR A 159 -12.73 -4.43 3.59
N MET A 160 -11.64 -4.73 2.88
CA MET A 160 -10.33 -4.92 3.48
C MET A 160 -9.78 -3.64 4.12
N LYS A 161 -9.95 -2.50 3.45
CA LYS A 161 -9.57 -1.19 4.01
C LYS A 161 -10.32 -0.91 5.32
N HIS A 162 -11.63 -1.12 5.33
CA HIS A 162 -12.45 -0.95 6.52
C HIS A 162 -12.00 -1.84 7.68
N LYS A 163 -11.65 -3.10 7.40
CA LYS A 163 -11.10 -4.02 8.42
C LYS A 163 -9.79 -3.54 9.00
N VAL A 164 -8.89 -3.01 8.16
CA VAL A 164 -7.61 -2.44 8.61
C VAL A 164 -7.83 -1.20 9.47
N GLU A 165 -8.73 -0.31 9.07
CA GLU A 165 -9.00 0.94 9.78
C GLU A 165 -9.68 0.74 11.14
N LEU A 166 -10.48 -0.32 11.30
CA LEU A 166 -11.15 -0.66 12.56
C LEU A 166 -10.33 -1.55 13.49
N GLN A 167 -9.19 -2.09 13.03
CA GLN A 167 -8.39 -2.99 13.85
C GLN A 167 -7.68 -2.22 14.96
N GLU A 168 -7.95 -2.59 16.21
CA GLU A 168 -7.19 -2.10 17.37
C GLU A 168 -5.69 -2.38 17.23
N ASN A 169 -4.86 -1.52 17.79
CA ASN A 169 -3.39 -1.57 17.70
C ASN A 169 -2.82 -1.46 16.28
N LEU A 170 -3.62 -1.11 15.27
CA LEU A 170 -3.20 -0.94 13.89
C LEU A 170 -3.44 0.49 13.40
N THR A 171 -2.41 1.11 12.87
CA THR A 171 -2.51 2.41 12.20
C THR A 171 -2.19 2.25 10.72
N LEU A 172 -3.11 2.64 9.85
CA LEU A 172 -2.88 2.72 8.41
C LEU A 172 -2.33 4.11 8.06
N LYS A 173 -1.14 4.14 7.41
CA LYS A 173 -0.48 5.40 7.07
C LYS A 173 -0.08 5.45 5.61
N GLN A 174 -0.52 6.50 4.90
CA GLN A 174 -0.03 6.77 3.55
C GLN A 174 1.34 7.43 3.64
N ALA A 175 2.37 6.69 3.27
CA ALA A 175 3.74 7.18 3.15
C ALA A 175 4.58 6.23 2.30
N GLU A 176 5.50 6.78 1.51
CA GLU A 176 6.56 6.00 0.87
C GLU A 176 7.69 5.80 1.87
N ILE A 177 8.05 4.56 2.15
CA ILE A 177 9.24 4.21 2.91
C ILE A 177 10.42 4.12 1.94
N VAL A 178 11.46 4.87 2.25
CA VAL A 178 12.66 5.00 1.39
C VAL A 178 13.89 4.34 1.98
N GLU A 179 13.90 4.11 3.32
CA GLU A 179 15.09 3.59 4.00
C GLU A 179 14.71 2.72 5.20
N LEU A 180 15.51 1.68 5.42
CA LEU A 180 15.55 0.92 6.66
C LEU A 180 16.70 1.44 7.54
N LEU A 181 16.40 1.70 8.79
CA LEU A 181 17.41 2.00 9.78
C LEU A 181 17.87 0.69 10.42
N ALA A 182 19.17 0.50 10.49
CA ALA A 182 19.79 -0.66 11.15
C ALA A 182 21.01 -0.23 11.96
N GLU A 183 21.15 -0.78 13.15
CA GLU A 183 22.26 -0.56 14.05
C GLU A 183 22.75 -1.93 14.53
N ASN A 184 24.05 -2.15 14.49
CA ASN A 184 24.68 -3.42 14.93
C ASN A 184 24.07 -4.69 14.29
N GLY A 185 23.59 -4.60 13.03
CA GLY A 185 22.98 -5.73 12.32
C GLY A 185 21.50 -5.95 12.63
N GLU A 186 20.88 -5.14 13.49
CA GLU A 186 19.46 -5.18 13.80
C GLU A 186 18.72 -3.99 13.19
N VAL A 187 17.52 -4.22 12.70
CA VAL A 187 16.64 -3.14 12.21
C VAL A 187 16.08 -2.38 13.40
N THR A 188 16.20 -1.04 13.36
CA THR A 188 15.75 -0.13 14.43
C THR A 188 14.62 0.79 13.99
N GLY A 189 14.25 0.81 12.71
CA GLY A 189 13.16 1.65 12.21
C GLY A 189 13.13 1.80 10.70
N VAL A 190 12.30 2.75 10.27
CA VAL A 190 12.07 3.09 8.87
C VAL A 190 12.02 4.60 8.69
N VAL A 191 12.39 5.08 7.50
CA VAL A 191 12.34 6.50 7.12
C VAL A 191 11.40 6.67 5.94
N THR A 192 10.52 7.65 6.03
CA THR A 192 9.64 8.04 4.93
C THR A 192 10.33 8.99 3.95
N ALA A 193 9.81 9.11 2.74
CA ALA A 193 10.28 10.07 1.73
C ALA A 193 10.19 11.54 2.19
N LEU A 194 9.38 11.85 3.19
CA LEU A 194 9.24 13.18 3.78
C LEU A 194 10.12 13.37 5.03
N GLY A 195 11.01 12.42 5.35
CA GLY A 195 11.95 12.51 6.46
C GLY A 195 11.42 12.07 7.82
N ALA A 196 10.16 11.62 7.92
CA ALA A 196 9.64 11.08 9.17
C ALA A 196 10.32 9.76 9.52
N VAL A 197 10.87 9.65 10.72
CA VAL A 197 11.50 8.46 11.28
C VAL A 197 10.53 7.76 12.21
N PHE A 198 10.22 6.51 11.93
CA PHE A 198 9.45 5.64 12.83
C PHE A 198 10.38 4.58 13.39
N ARG A 199 10.62 4.61 14.70
CA ARG A 199 11.34 3.54 15.39
C ARG A 199 10.48 2.30 15.46
N ALA A 200 11.05 1.14 15.11
CA ALA A 200 10.32 -0.11 15.09
C ALA A 200 11.21 -1.27 15.56
N LYS A 201 10.67 -2.16 16.40
CA LYS A 201 11.37 -3.35 16.85
C LYS A 201 11.52 -4.40 15.74
N LYS A 202 10.50 -4.47 14.85
CA LYS A 202 10.48 -5.39 13.69
C LYS A 202 9.92 -4.69 12.46
N VAL A 203 10.42 -5.08 11.30
CA VAL A 203 9.96 -4.56 10.00
C VAL A 203 9.58 -5.73 9.10
N ILE A 204 8.38 -5.68 8.54
CA ILE A 204 7.88 -6.65 7.56
C ILE A 204 7.83 -5.98 6.19
N LEU A 205 8.58 -6.52 5.23
CA LEU A 205 8.60 -6.06 3.85
C LEU A 205 7.57 -6.83 3.02
N ALA A 206 6.51 -6.15 2.60
CA ALA A 206 5.45 -6.70 1.78
C ALA A 206 5.20 -5.85 0.52
N THR A 207 6.28 -5.36 -0.09
CA THR A 207 6.28 -4.36 -1.18
C THR A 207 5.73 -4.88 -2.50
N GLY A 208 5.63 -6.20 -2.67
CA GLY A 208 5.04 -6.85 -3.85
C GLY A 208 5.71 -6.36 -5.15
N THR A 209 4.86 -5.97 -6.11
CA THR A 209 5.29 -5.51 -7.44
C THR A 209 5.54 -4.00 -7.53
N TYR A 210 5.47 -3.28 -6.41
CA TYR A 210 5.72 -1.83 -6.37
C TYR A 210 7.20 -1.46 -6.22
N LEU A 211 8.03 -2.37 -5.65
CA LEU A 211 9.43 -2.12 -5.41
C LEU A 211 10.18 -1.95 -6.73
N LYS A 212 10.55 -0.70 -7.05
CA LYS A 212 11.17 -0.31 -8.33
C LYS A 212 10.42 -0.89 -9.53
N GLY A 213 9.08 -0.78 -9.49
CA GLY A 213 8.17 -1.34 -10.48
C GLY A 213 8.43 -0.78 -11.87
N ARG A 214 8.26 -1.63 -12.90
CA ARG A 214 8.39 -1.24 -14.30
C ARG A 214 7.32 -1.92 -15.13
N ILE A 215 6.60 -1.14 -15.92
CA ILE A 215 5.53 -1.61 -16.81
C ILE A 215 6.09 -1.79 -18.21
N TYR A 216 5.62 -2.85 -18.87
CA TYR A 216 5.91 -3.19 -20.24
C TYR A 216 4.60 -3.34 -21.01
N VAL A 217 4.41 -2.57 -22.08
CA VAL A 217 3.26 -2.66 -22.98
C VAL A 217 3.78 -2.68 -24.41
N GLY A 218 3.86 -3.85 -25.02
CA GLY A 218 4.59 -4.01 -26.27
C GLY A 218 6.06 -3.58 -26.11
N ASP A 219 6.51 -2.68 -26.95
CA ASP A 219 7.87 -2.14 -26.93
C ASP A 219 8.04 -0.95 -25.97
N VAL A 220 6.95 -0.44 -25.41
CA VAL A 220 7.00 0.71 -24.48
C VAL A 220 7.28 0.23 -23.07
N THR A 221 8.23 0.88 -22.40
CA THR A 221 8.53 0.62 -21.00
C THR A 221 8.65 1.91 -20.19
N TYR A 222 8.13 1.91 -18.96
CA TYR A 222 8.22 3.04 -18.06
C TYR A 222 8.15 2.61 -16.58
N GLU A 223 8.61 3.47 -15.70
CA GLU A 223 8.59 3.21 -14.25
C GLU A 223 7.21 3.51 -13.68
N ALA A 224 6.52 2.48 -13.24
CA ALA A 224 5.26 2.55 -12.51
C ALA A 224 5.01 1.25 -11.74
N GLY A 225 4.16 1.33 -10.74
CA GLY A 225 3.54 0.18 -10.08
C GLY A 225 2.25 -0.27 -10.80
N PRO A 226 1.57 -1.28 -10.25
CA PRO A 226 0.28 -1.73 -10.75
C PRO A 226 -0.73 -0.59 -10.88
N ASP A 227 -1.65 -0.71 -11.85
CA ASP A 227 -2.65 0.31 -12.17
C ASP A 227 -2.05 1.72 -12.41
N ASN A 228 -0.85 1.75 -12.93
CA ASN A 228 -0.10 2.98 -13.23
C ASN A 228 0.18 3.86 -11.98
N GLN A 229 0.20 3.26 -10.80
CA GLN A 229 0.52 3.96 -9.57
C GLN A 229 2.03 4.22 -9.47
N ARG A 230 2.40 5.17 -8.60
CA ARG A 230 3.80 5.51 -8.35
C ARG A 230 4.56 4.29 -7.78
N PRO A 231 5.75 3.95 -8.29
CA PRO A 231 6.57 2.87 -7.76
C PRO A 231 7.36 3.35 -6.52
N ALA A 232 7.67 2.45 -5.60
CA ALA A 232 8.65 2.68 -4.54
C ALA A 232 10.06 2.53 -5.11
N ALA A 233 10.73 3.64 -5.43
CA ALA A 233 12.00 3.60 -6.16
C ALA A 233 13.22 3.47 -5.23
N GLN A 234 13.25 4.20 -4.12
CA GLN A 234 14.44 4.39 -3.28
C GLN A 234 14.71 3.23 -2.32
N LEU A 235 13.68 2.60 -1.77
CA LEU A 235 13.82 1.53 -0.78
C LEU A 235 14.71 0.37 -1.27
N SER A 236 14.75 0.09 -2.57
CA SER A 236 15.59 -0.97 -3.13
C SER A 236 17.08 -0.75 -2.92
N GLU A 237 17.54 0.49 -2.87
CA GLU A 237 18.93 0.82 -2.60
C GLU A 237 19.28 0.60 -1.13
N SER A 238 18.40 1.01 -0.22
CA SER A 238 18.52 0.76 1.21
C SER A 238 18.56 -0.74 1.52
N LEU A 239 17.73 -1.55 0.86
CA LEU A 239 17.74 -3.01 1.00
C LEU A 239 19.05 -3.63 0.53
N ARG A 240 19.62 -3.15 -0.58
CA ARG A 240 20.94 -3.61 -1.04
C ARG A 240 22.04 -3.22 -0.07
N ALA A 241 22.02 -2.01 0.46
CA ALA A 241 22.98 -1.56 1.47
C ALA A 241 22.90 -2.42 2.74
N ALA A 242 21.71 -2.92 3.09
CA ALA A 242 21.51 -3.90 4.16
C ALA A 242 21.92 -5.35 3.79
N GLY A 243 22.51 -5.56 2.61
CA GLY A 243 23.00 -6.88 2.17
C GLY A 243 21.94 -7.78 1.51
N ILE A 244 20.72 -7.30 1.29
CA ILE A 244 19.64 -8.08 0.69
C ILE A 244 19.82 -8.13 -0.84
N LYS A 245 19.95 -9.35 -1.38
CA LYS A 245 20.07 -9.57 -2.82
C LYS A 245 18.70 -9.46 -3.48
N LEU A 246 18.55 -8.50 -4.37
CA LEU A 246 17.30 -8.28 -5.12
C LEU A 246 17.43 -8.82 -6.55
N ARG A 247 16.36 -9.48 -7.01
CA ARG A 247 16.16 -9.91 -8.39
C ARG A 247 14.87 -9.33 -8.96
N ARG A 248 14.86 -9.08 -10.26
CA ARG A 248 13.65 -8.66 -10.96
C ARG A 248 12.83 -9.87 -11.37
N PHE A 249 11.53 -9.85 -11.03
CA PHE A 249 10.58 -10.85 -11.47
C PHE A 249 9.58 -10.21 -12.45
N LYS A 250 9.15 -11.02 -13.42
CA LYS A 250 8.09 -10.66 -14.35
C LYS A 250 6.77 -11.20 -13.82
N THR A 251 5.75 -10.35 -13.80
CA THR A 251 4.35 -10.76 -13.64
C THR A 251 3.57 -10.40 -14.90
N GLY A 252 2.54 -11.17 -15.23
CA GLY A 252 1.68 -10.90 -16.38
C GLY A 252 0.30 -10.43 -15.93
N THR A 253 -0.20 -9.41 -16.59
CA THR A 253 -1.60 -8.97 -16.45
C THR A 253 -2.31 -9.25 -17.75
N PRO A 254 -3.49 -9.91 -17.76
CA PRO A 254 -4.26 -10.15 -18.95
C PRO A 254 -4.75 -8.83 -19.55
N ALA A 255 -4.90 -8.80 -20.88
CA ALA A 255 -5.45 -7.64 -21.58
C ALA A 255 -6.86 -7.32 -21.08
N ARG A 256 -7.16 -6.04 -20.90
CA ARG A 256 -8.52 -5.55 -20.65
C ARG A 256 -9.19 -5.28 -21.98
N ILE A 257 -10.25 -6.04 -22.27
CA ILE A 257 -10.98 -5.95 -23.52
C ILE A 257 -12.30 -5.24 -23.28
N LYS A 258 -12.68 -4.34 -24.19
CA LYS A 258 -13.96 -3.65 -24.11
C LYS A 258 -15.10 -4.67 -24.34
N LYS A 259 -16.03 -4.78 -23.40
CA LYS A 259 -17.12 -5.77 -23.45
C LYS A 259 -17.89 -5.73 -24.77
N SER A 260 -18.14 -4.54 -25.32
CA SER A 260 -18.87 -4.37 -26.61
C SER A 260 -18.09 -4.83 -27.85
N SER A 261 -16.79 -5.17 -27.72
CA SER A 261 -15.97 -5.70 -28.82
C SER A 261 -15.83 -7.22 -28.77
N ILE A 262 -16.48 -7.89 -27.82
CA ILE A 262 -16.42 -9.35 -27.68
C ILE A 262 -17.61 -9.95 -28.43
N ASP A 263 -17.34 -10.90 -29.33
CA ASP A 263 -18.35 -11.77 -29.88
C ASP A 263 -18.61 -12.95 -28.96
N PHE A 264 -19.76 -12.96 -28.31
CA PHE A 264 -20.17 -14.02 -27.38
C PHE A 264 -20.85 -15.21 -28.06
N THR A 265 -21.10 -15.17 -29.39
CA THR A 265 -21.94 -16.14 -30.12
C THR A 265 -21.42 -17.58 -29.95
N ASN A 266 -20.11 -17.77 -29.95
CA ASN A 266 -19.46 -19.07 -29.86
C ASN A 266 -18.74 -19.31 -28.54
N LEU A 267 -19.03 -18.53 -27.51
CA LEU A 267 -18.41 -18.67 -26.17
C LEU A 267 -19.34 -19.47 -25.27
N GLU A 268 -18.77 -20.49 -24.63
CA GLU A 268 -19.46 -21.26 -23.60
C GLU A 268 -19.57 -20.44 -22.29
N VAL A 269 -20.76 -20.42 -21.70
CA VAL A 269 -20.99 -19.83 -20.40
C VAL A 269 -20.44 -20.77 -19.32
N GLN A 270 -19.55 -20.25 -18.48
CA GLN A 270 -19.04 -20.98 -17.34
C GLN A 270 -19.79 -20.53 -16.09
N GLU A 271 -20.77 -21.32 -15.68
CA GLU A 271 -21.55 -21.07 -14.47
C GLU A 271 -20.68 -21.24 -13.21
N GLY A 272 -21.08 -20.63 -12.11
CA GLY A 272 -20.56 -20.93 -10.79
C GLY A 272 -21.02 -22.30 -10.31
N ASP A 273 -20.43 -22.74 -9.21
CA ASP A 273 -20.88 -23.96 -8.53
C ASP A 273 -22.09 -23.65 -7.64
N GLU A 274 -23.06 -24.55 -7.61
CA GLU A 274 -24.19 -24.55 -6.68
C GLU A 274 -24.29 -25.91 -5.98
N PRO A 275 -24.56 -25.93 -4.65
CA PRO A 275 -24.54 -24.81 -3.72
C PRO A 275 -23.13 -24.23 -3.58
N ILE A 276 -23.09 -22.94 -3.21
CA ILE A 276 -21.84 -22.22 -3.00
C ILE A 276 -21.21 -22.67 -1.67
#